data_df4dc870df0ef3b80f36d3f5339ee27f
#
_entry.id   df4dc870df0ef3b80f36d3f5339ee27f
#
_cell.length_a   1.000
_cell.length_b   1.000
_cell.length_c   1.000
_cell.angle_alpha   90.00
_cell.angle_beta   90.00
_cell.angle_gamma   90.00
#
_symmetry.space_group_name_H-M   'P 1'
#
loop_
_entity.id
_entity.type
_entity.pdbx_description
1 polymer ?
#
loop_
_entity_poly.entity_id
_entity_poly.type
_entity_poly.pdbx_seq_one_letter_code
_entity_poly.pdbx_strand_id
1 'polypeptide(L)'
;MIAENPYVKQFPDMMAGKTILYCHGFASSGQSGTVERLRTVMPQARVIAPDLPVHPAEAMSLLRDICRQEQPDLIIGTSMGGMYAEQLRGYDRICVNPALEMGDTMRSHGMTGTQQFQNPRLDSVQEFYVDKALIKEYKDQSEYRFKDLDDEDRQRVYGLFGDEDTTVDTYGMFREHYPQALHFHGEHRMNDKSFMHSVVPVIRWIDDRQAKRERPIIYIGMETMLDGYQNPASSVQKAVRLLIEHYQVYFVASTDDHESAAPWLEEHINVPAWHHAVYTHRRDLLYGDYLISKEKEGDTMATLLEYGSDTFKTWEDIIEYFSRLGGQ
;
A
#
# COMPACT_ATOMS: atom_id res chain seq x y z
N MET A 1 5.64 16.73 27.32
CA MET A 1 5.23 15.37 26.90
C MET A 1 4.39 15.55 25.67
N ILE A 2 4.89 15.16 24.50
CA ILE A 2 4.09 15.09 23.27
C ILE A 2 3.09 13.95 23.56
N ALA A 3 1.79 14.21 23.45
CA ALA A 3 0.78 13.18 23.60
C ALA A 3 1.09 12.06 22.59
N GLU A 4 1.27 10.84 23.08
CA GLU A 4 1.46 9.69 22.19
C GLU A 4 0.27 9.61 21.24
N ASN A 5 0.55 9.64 19.96
CA ASN A 5 -0.49 9.53 18.94
C ASN A 5 -1.05 8.09 18.97
N PRO A 6 -2.31 7.87 19.39
CA PRO A 6 -2.84 6.52 19.59
C PRO A 6 -3.00 5.72 18.29
N TYR A 7 -2.88 6.38 17.13
CA TYR A 7 -3.04 5.75 15.81
C TYR A 7 -1.72 5.26 15.22
N VAL A 8 -0.59 5.75 15.70
CA VAL A 8 0.74 5.42 15.14
C VAL A 8 1.44 4.42 16.04
N LYS A 9 1.52 3.18 15.57
CA LYS A 9 2.28 2.10 16.23
C LYS A 9 3.70 2.05 15.66
N GLN A 10 4.66 1.66 16.49
CA GLN A 10 6.04 1.39 16.08
C GLN A 10 6.22 -0.09 15.77
N PHE A 11 6.94 -0.36 14.71
CA PHE A 11 7.36 -1.70 14.30
C PHE A 11 8.88 -1.73 14.11
N PRO A 12 9.65 -1.87 15.20
CA PRO A 12 11.11 -1.74 15.15
C PRO A 12 11.79 -2.74 14.20
N ASP A 13 11.22 -3.93 14.06
CA ASP A 13 11.79 -4.99 13.23
C ASP A 13 11.44 -4.85 11.74
N MET A 14 10.44 -4.02 11.42
CA MET A 14 10.03 -3.80 10.03
C MET A 14 11.03 -2.90 9.33
N MET A 15 11.54 -3.34 8.18
CA MET A 15 12.58 -2.66 7.40
C MET A 15 13.88 -2.37 8.22
N ALA A 16 14.13 -3.12 9.30
CA ALA A 16 15.30 -2.92 10.14
C ALA A 16 16.60 -3.12 9.35
N GLY A 17 17.49 -2.12 9.40
CA GLY A 17 18.76 -2.11 8.65
C GLY A 17 18.62 -1.87 7.15
N LYS A 18 17.41 -1.66 6.63
CA LYS A 18 17.12 -1.38 5.21
C LYS A 18 16.95 0.11 4.96
N THR A 19 17.06 0.49 3.69
CA THR A 19 16.95 1.87 3.23
C THR A 19 15.64 2.09 2.49
N ILE A 20 14.89 3.12 2.89
CA ILE A 20 13.66 3.59 2.23
C ILE A 20 13.96 4.94 1.57
N LEU A 21 13.74 5.05 0.27
CA LEU A 21 13.74 6.33 -0.44
C LEU A 21 12.29 6.84 -0.53
N TYR A 22 12.06 8.06 -0.03
CA TYR A 22 10.75 8.70 -0.10
C TYR A 22 10.76 9.86 -1.10
N CYS A 23 9.85 9.82 -2.05
CA CYS A 23 9.61 10.86 -3.05
C CYS A 23 8.35 11.65 -2.67
N HIS A 24 8.52 12.91 -2.27
CA HIS A 24 7.42 13.74 -1.83
C HIS A 24 6.54 14.28 -2.98
N GLY A 25 5.32 14.72 -2.65
CA GLY A 25 4.38 15.32 -3.58
C GLY A 25 4.75 16.76 -3.96
N PHE A 26 3.98 17.32 -4.89
CA PHE A 26 4.15 18.70 -5.36
C PHE A 26 4.02 19.72 -4.22
N ALA A 27 4.87 20.73 -4.24
CA ALA A 27 4.96 21.76 -3.21
C ALA A 27 5.21 21.24 -1.76
N SER A 28 5.73 20.01 -1.64
CA SER A 28 6.15 19.42 -0.35
C SER A 28 7.67 19.41 -0.23
N SER A 29 8.21 18.68 0.76
CA SER A 29 9.65 18.55 1.00
C SER A 29 10.01 17.22 1.66
N GLY A 30 11.31 16.99 1.84
CA GLY A 30 11.86 15.90 2.64
C GLY A 30 11.61 16.03 4.15
N GLN A 31 10.95 17.10 4.60
CA GLN A 31 10.55 17.36 6.01
C GLN A 31 9.03 17.20 6.21
N SER A 32 8.34 16.50 5.31
CA SER A 32 6.90 16.30 5.37
C SER A 32 6.47 15.36 6.51
N GLY A 33 5.22 15.49 6.95
CA GLY A 33 4.64 14.60 7.96
C GLY A 33 4.67 13.12 7.58
N THR A 34 4.67 12.78 6.29
CA THR A 34 4.84 11.38 5.84
C THR A 34 6.24 10.84 6.17
N VAL A 35 7.27 11.65 6.02
CA VAL A 35 8.64 11.28 6.40
C VAL A 35 8.75 11.05 7.91
N GLU A 36 8.12 11.91 8.70
CA GLU A 36 8.05 11.75 10.16
C GLU A 36 7.35 10.44 10.54
N ARG A 37 6.21 10.12 9.89
CA ARG A 37 5.50 8.84 10.10
C ARG A 37 6.39 7.65 9.76
N LEU A 38 7.05 7.65 8.61
CA LEU A 38 7.96 6.57 8.22
C LEU A 38 9.05 6.33 9.27
N ARG A 39 9.69 7.39 9.76
CA ARG A 39 10.72 7.32 10.80
C ARG A 39 10.17 6.88 12.15
N THR A 40 8.96 7.29 12.50
CA THR A 40 8.31 6.90 13.76
C THR A 40 7.88 5.44 13.75
N VAL A 41 7.27 4.98 12.65
CA VAL A 41 6.74 3.61 12.52
C VAL A 41 7.88 2.60 12.41
N MET A 42 8.95 2.95 11.71
CA MET A 42 10.10 2.07 11.42
C MET A 42 11.41 2.70 11.93
N PRO A 43 11.62 2.76 13.25
CA PRO A 43 12.73 3.52 13.83
C PRO A 43 14.11 2.94 13.50
N GLN A 44 14.20 1.68 13.05
CA GLN A 44 15.45 1.04 12.63
C GLN A 44 15.67 1.05 11.11
N ALA A 45 14.75 1.61 10.33
CA ALA A 45 14.93 1.84 8.92
C ALA A 45 15.67 3.17 8.66
N ARG A 46 16.50 3.19 7.63
CA ARG A 46 17.12 4.43 7.14
C ARG A 46 16.21 5.09 6.11
N VAL A 47 15.59 6.22 6.45
CA VAL A 47 14.70 6.97 5.55
C VAL A 47 15.43 8.12 4.89
N ILE A 48 15.65 8.03 3.58
CA ILE A 48 16.19 9.08 2.71
C ILE A 48 15.01 9.82 2.08
N ALA A 49 14.93 11.11 2.30
CA ALA A 49 13.87 11.96 1.77
C ALA A 49 14.48 13.28 1.29
N PRO A 50 14.93 13.35 0.02
CA PRO A 50 15.52 14.57 -0.52
C PRO A 50 14.43 15.63 -0.76
N ASP A 51 14.82 16.90 -0.71
CA ASP A 51 14.04 17.98 -1.29
C ASP A 51 14.15 17.90 -2.81
N LEU A 52 13.06 17.54 -3.48
CA LEU A 52 13.05 17.37 -4.92
C LEU A 52 13.11 18.74 -5.63
N PRO A 53 13.94 18.87 -6.68
CA PRO A 53 13.88 20.02 -7.59
C PRO A 53 12.48 20.22 -8.18
N VAL A 54 12.13 21.46 -8.47
CA VAL A 54 10.84 21.82 -9.08
C VAL A 54 10.75 21.32 -10.53
N HIS A 55 11.88 21.30 -11.24
CA HIS A 55 11.98 20.81 -12.61
C HIS A 55 12.06 19.29 -12.64
N PRO A 56 11.12 18.60 -13.32
CA PRO A 56 10.99 17.14 -13.23
C PRO A 56 12.21 16.37 -13.76
N ALA A 57 12.90 16.89 -14.77
CA ALA A 57 14.11 16.25 -15.28
C ALA A 57 15.25 16.26 -14.26
N GLU A 58 15.40 17.36 -13.51
CA GLU A 58 16.37 17.49 -12.44
C GLU A 58 16.02 16.60 -11.26
N ALA A 59 14.72 16.54 -10.89
CA ALA A 59 14.22 15.66 -9.85
C ALA A 59 14.49 14.19 -10.18
N MET A 60 14.20 13.76 -11.41
CA MET A 60 14.49 12.38 -11.86
C MET A 60 15.98 12.08 -11.90
N SER A 61 16.82 13.06 -12.29
CA SER A 61 18.28 12.89 -12.25
C SER A 61 18.77 12.66 -10.82
N LEU A 62 18.34 13.51 -9.88
CA LEU A 62 18.66 13.39 -8.46
C LEU A 62 18.22 12.03 -7.90
N LEU A 63 16.97 11.63 -8.17
CA LEU A 63 16.44 10.36 -7.67
C LEU A 63 17.19 9.15 -8.21
N ARG A 64 17.56 9.15 -9.51
CA ARG A 64 18.37 8.09 -10.11
C ARG A 64 19.78 8.05 -9.53
N ASP A 65 20.37 9.20 -9.22
CA ASP A 65 21.69 9.27 -8.58
C ASP A 65 21.64 8.71 -7.16
N ILE A 66 20.61 9.06 -6.38
CA ILE A 66 20.38 8.48 -5.05
C ILE A 66 20.16 6.97 -5.15
N CYS A 67 19.34 6.50 -6.09
CA CYS A 67 19.13 5.06 -6.30
C CYS A 67 20.44 4.32 -6.62
N ARG A 68 21.30 4.89 -7.44
CA ARG A 68 22.60 4.29 -7.76
C ARG A 68 23.58 4.25 -6.58
N GLN A 69 23.58 5.29 -5.77
CA GLN A 69 24.50 5.42 -4.63
C GLN A 69 24.04 4.64 -3.40
N GLU A 70 22.77 4.71 -3.11
CA GLU A 70 22.19 4.22 -1.85
C GLU A 70 21.50 2.86 -1.98
N GLN A 71 21.20 2.41 -3.22
CA GLN A 71 20.53 1.13 -3.52
C GLN A 71 19.34 0.88 -2.56
N PRO A 72 18.31 1.73 -2.56
CA PRO A 72 17.22 1.61 -1.60
C PRO A 72 16.51 0.25 -1.74
N ASP A 73 16.15 -0.34 -0.60
CA ASP A 73 15.37 -1.58 -0.54
C ASP A 73 13.90 -1.34 -0.90
N LEU A 74 13.42 -0.11 -0.70
CA LEU A 74 12.05 0.29 -1.00
C LEU A 74 12.00 1.77 -1.41
N ILE A 75 11.22 2.08 -2.43
CA ILE A 75 10.89 3.45 -2.83
C ILE A 75 9.41 3.70 -2.58
N ILE A 76 9.09 4.78 -1.88
CA ILE A 76 7.71 5.21 -1.63
C ILE A 76 7.52 6.60 -2.22
N GLY A 77 6.53 6.76 -3.08
CA GLY A 77 6.19 8.06 -3.67
C GLY A 77 4.73 8.42 -3.46
N THR A 78 4.46 9.69 -3.18
CA THR A 78 3.08 10.19 -3.00
C THR A 78 2.78 11.27 -4.03
N SER A 79 1.61 11.21 -4.69
CA SER A 79 1.18 12.19 -5.68
C SER A 79 2.20 12.36 -6.82
N MET A 80 2.76 13.54 -7.05
CA MET A 80 3.87 13.78 -7.97
C MET A 80 5.06 12.83 -7.70
N GLY A 81 5.41 12.63 -6.42
CA GLY A 81 6.45 11.67 -6.03
C GLY A 81 6.10 10.22 -6.42
N GLY A 82 4.82 9.87 -6.47
CA GLY A 82 4.33 8.59 -6.98
C GLY A 82 4.57 8.42 -8.48
N MET A 83 4.43 9.49 -9.26
CA MET A 83 4.82 9.50 -10.69
C MET A 83 6.33 9.23 -10.87
N TYR A 84 7.17 9.84 -10.02
CA TYR A 84 8.61 9.58 -10.08
C TYR A 84 8.97 8.17 -9.63
N ALA A 85 8.39 7.72 -8.50
CA ALA A 85 8.64 6.37 -7.98
C ALA A 85 8.26 5.29 -9.01
N GLU A 86 7.15 5.46 -9.71
CA GLU A 86 6.72 4.56 -10.78
C GLU A 86 7.81 4.38 -11.85
N GLN A 87 8.55 5.43 -12.19
CA GLN A 87 9.59 5.43 -13.23
C GLN A 87 10.97 4.95 -12.76
N LEU A 88 11.16 4.68 -11.45
CA LEU A 88 12.41 4.15 -10.89
C LEU A 88 12.41 2.62 -10.92
N ARG A 89 12.76 2.04 -12.07
CA ARG A 89 12.68 0.59 -12.33
C ARG A 89 13.68 -0.22 -11.52
N GLY A 90 13.35 -1.52 -11.31
CA GLY A 90 14.23 -2.48 -10.66
C GLY A 90 14.21 -2.44 -9.12
N TYR A 91 13.37 -1.62 -8.51
CA TYR A 91 13.19 -1.50 -7.07
C TYR A 91 11.78 -1.91 -6.64
N ASP A 92 11.62 -2.34 -5.39
CA ASP A 92 10.31 -2.44 -4.77
C ASP A 92 9.74 -1.03 -4.56
N ARG A 93 8.49 -0.80 -4.97
CA ARG A 93 7.89 0.54 -5.01
C ARG A 93 6.47 0.55 -4.48
N ILE A 94 6.14 1.62 -3.76
CA ILE A 94 4.76 1.95 -3.38
C ILE A 94 4.44 3.33 -3.92
N CYS A 95 3.43 3.40 -4.78
CA CYS A 95 2.94 4.64 -5.39
C CYS A 95 1.59 4.97 -4.75
N VAL A 96 1.51 6.04 -3.96
CA VAL A 96 0.29 6.44 -3.26
C VAL A 96 -0.34 7.62 -3.97
N ASN A 97 -1.58 7.46 -4.41
CA ASN A 97 -2.30 8.46 -5.19
C ASN A 97 -1.41 9.08 -6.28
N PRO A 98 -0.73 8.27 -7.12
CA PRO A 98 0.29 8.77 -8.02
C PRO A 98 -0.33 9.68 -9.08
N ALA A 99 0.16 10.91 -9.18
CA ALA A 99 -0.25 11.87 -10.21
C ALA A 99 0.46 11.55 -11.55
N LEU A 100 0.11 10.40 -12.15
CA LEU A 100 0.76 9.85 -13.35
C LEU A 100 0.69 10.77 -14.57
N GLU A 101 -0.27 11.70 -14.57
CA GLU A 101 -0.45 12.76 -15.58
C GLU A 101 -0.30 14.13 -14.91
N MET A 102 0.80 14.35 -14.22
CA MET A 102 1.02 15.55 -13.40
C MET A 102 0.81 16.85 -14.16
N GLY A 103 1.26 16.95 -15.41
CA GLY A 103 1.06 18.15 -16.23
C GLY A 103 -0.42 18.47 -16.50
N ASP A 104 -1.25 17.46 -16.68
CA ASP A 104 -2.70 17.63 -16.87
C ASP A 104 -3.41 17.89 -15.53
N THR A 105 -2.96 17.26 -14.45
CA THR A 105 -3.40 17.56 -13.07
C THR A 105 -3.12 19.04 -12.72
N MET A 106 -1.93 19.55 -12.99
CA MET A 106 -1.59 20.97 -12.77
C MET A 106 -2.50 21.92 -13.54
N ARG A 107 -2.83 21.56 -14.79
CA ARG A 107 -3.69 22.37 -15.64
C ARG A 107 -5.14 22.37 -15.16
N SER A 108 -5.69 21.20 -14.84
CA SER A 108 -7.10 21.05 -14.40
C SER A 108 -7.36 21.75 -13.06
N HIS A 109 -6.36 21.80 -12.18
CA HIS A 109 -6.46 22.46 -10.87
C HIS A 109 -5.94 23.90 -10.87
N GLY A 110 -5.61 24.47 -12.04
CA GLY A 110 -5.17 25.86 -12.15
C GLY A 110 -3.88 26.17 -11.36
N MET A 111 -2.97 25.21 -11.26
CA MET A 111 -1.72 25.35 -10.49
C MET A 111 -0.70 26.20 -11.24
N THR A 112 -1.03 27.48 -11.51
CA THR A 112 -0.14 28.44 -12.18
C THR A 112 0.18 29.59 -11.22
N GLY A 113 1.27 30.32 -11.50
CA GLY A 113 1.73 31.42 -10.66
C GLY A 113 2.62 30.97 -9.50
N THR A 114 2.79 31.85 -8.52
CA THR A 114 3.61 31.57 -7.33
C THR A 114 2.95 30.52 -6.45
N GLN A 115 3.70 29.46 -6.14
CA GLN A 115 3.31 28.38 -5.25
C GLN A 115 4.19 28.42 -3.99
N GLN A 116 3.60 28.16 -2.83
CA GLN A 116 4.32 28.06 -1.56
C GLN A 116 4.64 26.63 -1.24
N PHE A 117 5.84 26.34 -0.76
CA PHE A 117 6.14 25.04 -0.17
C PHE A 117 5.41 24.90 1.17
N GLN A 118 4.72 23.77 1.32
CA GLN A 118 3.87 23.47 2.49
C GLN A 118 4.67 23.02 3.70
N ASN A 119 5.90 22.59 3.49
CA ASN A 119 6.81 22.11 4.52
C ASN A 119 8.17 22.79 4.36
N PRO A 120 8.93 22.99 5.46
CA PRO A 120 10.27 23.54 5.40
C PRO A 120 11.16 22.72 4.46
N ARG A 121 12.06 23.39 3.75
CA ARG A 121 13.09 22.78 2.91
C ARG A 121 14.47 23.02 3.50
N LEU A 122 15.41 22.13 3.24
CA LEU A 122 16.81 22.27 3.70
C LEU A 122 17.52 23.46 3.02
N ASP A 123 17.13 23.77 1.77
CA ASP A 123 17.65 24.92 1.02
C ASP A 123 17.02 26.25 1.43
N SER A 124 16.06 26.23 2.37
CA SER A 124 15.32 27.40 2.86
C SER A 124 14.47 28.12 1.81
N VAL A 125 14.29 27.53 0.63
CA VAL A 125 13.39 28.06 -0.42
C VAL A 125 11.94 27.89 0.04
N GLN A 126 11.17 28.99 0.00
CA GLN A 126 9.78 29.00 0.49
C GLN A 126 8.75 28.97 -0.63
N GLU A 127 9.12 29.43 -1.82
CA GLU A 127 8.21 29.54 -2.94
C GLU A 127 8.88 29.25 -4.28
N PHE A 128 8.09 28.94 -5.28
CA PHE A 128 8.52 28.75 -6.66
C PHE A 128 7.42 29.18 -7.63
N TYR A 129 7.79 29.40 -8.86
CA TYR A 129 6.85 29.87 -9.88
C TYR A 129 6.49 28.76 -10.86
N VAL A 130 5.20 28.58 -11.12
CA VAL A 130 4.67 27.62 -12.10
C VAL A 130 4.18 28.39 -13.33
N ASP A 131 4.86 28.20 -14.43
CA ASP A 131 4.47 28.72 -15.72
C ASP A 131 4.05 27.60 -16.69
N LYS A 132 3.69 27.97 -17.91
CA LYS A 132 3.30 27.01 -18.96
C LYS A 132 4.45 26.10 -19.38
N ALA A 133 5.69 26.56 -19.28
CA ALA A 133 6.87 25.77 -19.63
C ALA A 133 7.05 24.64 -18.62
N LEU A 134 6.97 24.94 -17.32
CA LEU A 134 7.05 23.95 -16.26
C LEU A 134 5.92 22.89 -16.34
N ILE A 135 4.69 23.32 -16.64
CA ILE A 135 3.57 22.39 -16.86
C ILE A 135 3.87 21.46 -18.05
N LYS A 136 4.47 21.99 -19.11
CA LYS A 136 4.87 21.18 -20.27
C LYS A 136 5.96 20.18 -19.89
N GLU A 137 6.96 20.57 -19.09
CA GLU A 137 7.99 19.67 -18.60
C GLU A 137 7.40 18.48 -17.82
N TYR A 138 6.42 18.73 -16.94
CA TYR A 138 5.69 17.67 -16.24
C TYR A 138 4.90 16.77 -17.18
N LYS A 139 4.30 17.33 -18.21
CA LYS A 139 3.62 16.54 -19.23
C LYS A 139 4.61 15.65 -19.99
N ASP A 140 5.72 16.21 -20.43
CA ASP A 140 6.78 15.46 -21.12
C ASP A 140 7.36 14.36 -20.20
N GLN A 141 7.53 14.63 -18.89
CA GLN A 141 7.97 13.62 -17.91
C GLN A 141 6.94 12.49 -17.73
N SER A 142 5.65 12.81 -17.76
CA SER A 142 4.58 11.81 -17.66
C SER A 142 4.59 10.79 -18.81
N GLU A 143 5.15 11.15 -19.97
CA GLU A 143 5.28 10.23 -21.11
C GLU A 143 6.25 9.06 -20.86
N TYR A 144 7.05 9.10 -19.77
CA TYR A 144 7.93 8.01 -19.39
C TYR A 144 7.27 6.96 -18.48
N ARG A 145 6.01 7.18 -18.06
CA ARG A 145 5.27 6.19 -17.27
C ARG A 145 5.11 4.88 -18.04
N PHE A 146 5.16 3.77 -17.35
CA PHE A 146 4.94 2.41 -17.86
C PHE A 146 5.88 1.95 -18.99
N LYS A 147 6.95 2.70 -19.30
CA LYS A 147 7.91 2.30 -20.33
C LYS A 147 8.81 1.17 -19.83
N ASP A 148 9.13 0.25 -20.73
CA ASP A 148 10.12 -0.81 -20.52
C ASP A 148 9.82 -1.69 -19.29
N LEU A 149 8.53 -2.00 -19.04
CA LEU A 149 8.10 -2.88 -17.97
C LEU A 149 8.32 -4.34 -18.36
N ASP A 150 9.06 -5.06 -17.54
CA ASP A 150 9.10 -6.52 -17.56
C ASP A 150 8.19 -7.13 -16.49
N ASP A 151 8.04 -8.45 -16.53
CA ASP A 151 7.16 -9.17 -15.60
C ASP A 151 7.69 -9.13 -14.15
N GLU A 152 9.00 -9.07 -13.95
CA GLU A 152 9.60 -8.94 -12.62
C GLU A 152 9.31 -7.55 -12.04
N ASP A 153 9.48 -6.50 -12.82
CA ASP A 153 9.22 -5.13 -12.38
C ASP A 153 7.74 -4.91 -12.04
N ARG A 154 6.82 -5.52 -12.83
CA ARG A 154 5.37 -5.47 -12.54
C ARG A 154 5.01 -6.06 -11.18
N GLN A 155 5.73 -7.05 -10.71
CA GLN A 155 5.50 -7.71 -9.42
C GLN A 155 6.05 -6.93 -8.23
N ARG A 156 6.86 -5.89 -8.47
CA ARG A 156 7.51 -5.09 -7.43
C ARG A 156 6.78 -3.80 -7.10
N VAL A 157 5.65 -3.50 -7.78
CA VAL A 157 4.99 -2.20 -7.67
C VAL A 157 3.60 -2.33 -7.09
N TYR A 158 3.35 -1.60 -6.02
CA TYR A 158 2.03 -1.44 -5.42
C TYR A 158 1.51 -0.03 -5.66
N GLY A 159 0.28 0.09 -6.16
CA GLY A 159 -0.47 1.34 -6.24
C GLY A 159 -1.52 1.39 -5.13
N LEU A 160 -1.55 2.48 -4.37
CA LEU A 160 -2.55 2.72 -3.33
C LEU A 160 -3.35 3.96 -3.70
N PHE A 161 -4.67 3.83 -3.80
CA PHE A 161 -5.56 4.88 -4.30
C PHE A 161 -6.65 5.18 -3.28
N GLY A 162 -6.77 6.46 -2.89
CA GLY A 162 -7.85 6.91 -2.00
C GLY A 162 -9.18 6.91 -2.73
N ASP A 163 -10.20 6.26 -2.17
CA ASP A 163 -11.55 6.22 -2.72
C ASP A 163 -12.29 7.57 -2.65
N GLU A 164 -11.78 8.52 -1.87
CA GLU A 164 -12.25 9.90 -1.75
C GLU A 164 -11.27 10.91 -2.41
N ASP A 165 -10.31 10.45 -3.21
CA ASP A 165 -9.36 11.32 -3.89
C ASP A 165 -10.03 12.08 -5.03
N THR A 166 -10.16 13.40 -4.88
CA THR A 166 -10.71 14.32 -5.90
C THR A 166 -9.62 15.03 -6.71
N THR A 167 -8.34 14.75 -6.44
CA THR A 167 -7.20 15.43 -7.06
C THR A 167 -6.66 14.65 -8.26
N VAL A 168 -6.56 13.34 -8.11
CA VAL A 168 -6.09 12.43 -9.19
C VAL A 168 -7.03 11.23 -9.32
N ASP A 169 -7.21 10.78 -10.55
CA ASP A 169 -7.92 9.54 -10.89
C ASP A 169 -7.06 8.76 -11.88
N THR A 170 -6.13 7.99 -11.36
CA THR A 170 -5.17 7.21 -12.16
C THR A 170 -5.21 5.72 -11.84
N TYR A 171 -6.19 5.25 -11.06
CA TYR A 171 -6.33 3.84 -10.71
C TYR A 171 -6.47 2.93 -11.94
N GLY A 172 -7.39 3.24 -12.84
CA GLY A 172 -7.62 2.44 -14.04
C GLY A 172 -6.36 2.31 -14.88
N MET A 173 -5.70 3.45 -15.14
CA MET A 173 -4.45 3.51 -15.88
C MET A 173 -3.33 2.68 -15.21
N PHE A 174 -3.19 2.77 -13.89
CA PHE A 174 -2.19 2.01 -13.15
C PHE A 174 -2.50 0.51 -13.20
N ARG A 175 -3.77 0.12 -13.00
CA ARG A 175 -4.23 -1.26 -12.97
C ARG A 175 -4.02 -2.01 -14.30
N GLU A 176 -4.08 -1.33 -15.42
CA GLU A 176 -3.78 -1.91 -16.74
C GLU A 176 -2.34 -2.43 -16.85
N HIS A 177 -1.42 -1.87 -16.07
CA HIS A 177 0.01 -2.17 -16.13
C HIS A 177 0.52 -2.95 -14.93
N TYR A 178 -0.07 -2.72 -13.74
CA TYR A 178 0.36 -3.32 -12.48
C TYR A 178 -0.79 -4.04 -11.80
N PRO A 179 -0.67 -5.35 -11.50
CA PRO A 179 -1.75 -6.12 -10.89
C PRO A 179 -2.01 -5.72 -9.41
N GLN A 180 -1.04 -5.10 -8.75
CA GLN A 180 -1.11 -4.76 -7.33
C GLN A 180 -1.61 -3.32 -7.12
N ALA A 181 -2.84 -3.05 -7.56
CA ALA A 181 -3.53 -1.77 -7.38
C ALA A 181 -4.65 -1.94 -6.34
N LEU A 182 -4.65 -1.10 -5.31
CA LEU A 182 -5.51 -1.20 -4.14
C LEU A 182 -6.21 0.12 -3.87
N HIS A 183 -7.47 0.07 -3.49
CA HIS A 183 -8.14 1.22 -2.89
C HIS A 183 -7.93 1.25 -1.37
N PHE A 184 -7.91 2.44 -0.80
CA PHE A 184 -8.00 2.65 0.63
C PHE A 184 -9.04 3.75 0.92
N HIS A 185 -9.68 3.67 2.07
CA HIS A 185 -10.61 4.70 2.48
C HIS A 185 -9.85 5.96 2.90
N GLY A 186 -9.93 6.99 2.07
CA GLY A 186 -9.27 8.26 2.31
C GLY A 186 -9.13 9.16 1.08
N GLU A 187 -8.69 10.36 1.36
CA GLU A 187 -8.50 11.45 0.40
C GLU A 187 -7.11 11.39 -0.28
N HIS A 188 -6.83 12.39 -1.13
CA HIS A 188 -5.51 12.58 -1.77
C HIS A 188 -4.36 12.62 -0.77
N ARG A 189 -4.57 13.27 0.38
CA ARG A 189 -3.58 13.36 1.46
C ARG A 189 -3.88 12.33 2.54
N MET A 190 -2.90 11.47 2.77
CA MET A 190 -3.02 10.47 3.83
C MET A 190 -2.94 11.12 5.21
N ASN A 191 -3.87 10.75 6.07
CA ASN A 191 -3.79 10.95 7.51
C ASN A 191 -3.10 9.74 8.19
N ASP A 192 -2.93 9.80 9.51
CA ASP A 192 -2.26 8.74 10.27
C ASP A 192 -2.98 7.39 10.14
N LYS A 193 -4.32 7.40 10.16
CA LYS A 193 -5.12 6.18 10.05
C LYS A 193 -4.98 5.54 8.67
N SER A 194 -5.11 6.31 7.59
CA SER A 194 -4.95 5.79 6.23
C SER A 194 -3.53 5.30 5.97
N PHE A 195 -2.50 6.00 6.49
CA PHE A 195 -1.12 5.54 6.41
C PHE A 195 -0.91 4.19 7.11
N MET A 196 -1.38 4.05 8.38
CA MET A 196 -1.21 2.84 9.17
C MET A 196 -1.97 1.64 8.59
N HIS A 197 -3.12 1.86 7.97
CA HIS A 197 -3.97 0.78 7.47
C HIS A 197 -3.79 0.46 5.98
N SER A 198 -3.04 1.26 5.23
CA SER A 198 -2.83 1.06 3.80
C SER A 198 -1.36 0.89 3.44
N VAL A 199 -0.51 1.84 3.85
CA VAL A 199 0.92 1.82 3.48
C VAL A 199 1.71 0.83 4.31
N VAL A 200 1.49 0.80 5.63
CA VAL A 200 2.23 -0.06 6.55
C VAL A 200 2.06 -1.56 6.24
N PRO A 201 0.86 -2.09 5.97
CA PRO A 201 0.71 -3.49 5.56
C PRO A 201 1.49 -3.84 4.28
N VAL A 202 1.48 -2.95 3.29
CA VAL A 202 2.22 -3.18 2.04
C VAL A 202 3.73 -3.16 2.26
N ILE A 203 4.24 -2.22 3.09
CA ILE A 203 5.66 -2.24 3.49
C ILE A 203 6.01 -3.57 4.15
N ARG A 204 5.15 -4.10 5.03
CA ARG A 204 5.37 -5.39 5.69
C ARG A 204 5.43 -6.54 4.70
N TRP A 205 4.53 -6.61 3.73
CA TRP A 205 4.57 -7.67 2.72
C TRP A 205 5.87 -7.64 1.90
N ILE A 206 6.32 -6.44 1.55
CA ILE A 206 7.59 -6.26 0.86
C ILE A 206 8.76 -6.71 1.75
N ASP A 207 8.79 -6.26 3.01
CA ASP A 207 9.84 -6.60 3.97
C ASP A 207 9.90 -8.11 4.25
N ASP A 208 8.75 -8.76 4.46
CA ASP A 208 8.67 -10.21 4.68
C ASP A 208 9.15 -10.99 3.44
N ARG A 209 8.76 -10.56 2.23
CA ARG A 209 9.22 -11.18 0.98
C ARG A 209 10.73 -11.06 0.82
N GLN A 210 11.30 -9.87 1.05
CA GLN A 210 12.73 -9.62 0.94
C GLN A 210 13.53 -10.41 1.98
N ALA A 211 13.02 -10.50 3.21
CA ALA A 211 13.64 -11.23 4.31
C ALA A 211 13.38 -12.74 4.24
N LYS A 212 12.54 -13.20 3.30
CA LYS A 212 12.02 -14.59 3.25
C LYS A 212 11.46 -15.02 4.61
N ARG A 213 10.75 -14.10 5.28
CA ARG A 213 10.18 -14.34 6.59
C ARG A 213 8.91 -15.14 6.45
N GLU A 214 8.90 -16.32 7.03
CA GLU A 214 7.71 -17.15 7.15
C GLU A 214 6.89 -16.70 8.36
N ARG A 215 5.57 -16.55 8.13
CA ARG A 215 4.58 -16.29 9.16
C ARG A 215 3.56 -17.41 9.16
N PRO A 216 2.93 -17.71 10.31
CA PRO A 216 1.83 -18.67 10.31
C PRO A 216 0.76 -18.27 9.30
N ILE A 217 0.24 -19.27 8.58
CA ILE A 217 -0.69 -19.07 7.46
C ILE A 217 -2.12 -19.18 7.95
N ILE A 218 -2.93 -18.19 7.60
CA ILE A 218 -4.38 -18.22 7.80
C ILE A 218 -5.07 -18.24 6.43
N TYR A 219 -5.89 -19.24 6.19
CA TYR A 219 -6.84 -19.27 5.08
C TYR A 219 -8.20 -18.77 5.55
N ILE A 220 -8.82 -17.88 4.77
CA ILE A 220 -10.16 -17.32 5.03
C ILE A 220 -11.06 -17.68 3.87
N GLY A 221 -12.08 -18.49 4.11
CA GLY A 221 -13.10 -18.79 3.13
C GLY A 221 -13.96 -17.57 2.81
N MET A 222 -14.10 -17.23 1.54
CA MET A 222 -14.86 -16.06 1.08
C MET A 222 -16.29 -16.03 1.62
N GLU A 223 -16.92 -17.20 1.79
CA GLU A 223 -18.27 -17.36 2.34
C GLU A 223 -18.43 -16.86 3.78
N THR A 224 -17.32 -16.75 4.53
CA THR A 224 -17.33 -16.22 5.90
C THR A 224 -17.33 -14.69 5.95
N MET A 225 -16.89 -14.07 4.87
CA MET A 225 -16.69 -12.63 4.78
C MET A 225 -17.94 -11.88 4.27
N LEU A 226 -18.89 -12.63 3.70
CA LEU A 226 -20.10 -12.09 3.11
C LEU A 226 -21.27 -12.12 4.11
N ASP A 227 -22.00 -10.99 4.21
CA ASP A 227 -23.29 -10.89 4.90
C ASP A 227 -24.39 -10.79 3.83
N GLY A 228 -25.07 -11.92 3.56
CA GLY A 228 -26.15 -12.00 2.58
C GLY A 228 -25.70 -11.72 1.14
N TYR A 229 -26.22 -10.67 0.54
CA TYR A 229 -26.04 -10.33 -0.87
C TYR A 229 -24.73 -9.53 -1.15
N GLN A 230 -23.58 -10.17 -0.99
CA GLN A 230 -22.26 -9.62 -1.36
C GLN A 230 -21.75 -8.43 -0.53
N ASN A 231 -22.44 -8.04 0.54
CA ASN A 231 -21.90 -7.03 1.44
C ASN A 231 -20.84 -7.66 2.37
N PRO A 232 -19.80 -6.90 2.76
CA PRO A 232 -18.85 -7.39 3.76
C PRO A 232 -19.55 -7.61 5.10
N ALA A 233 -19.29 -8.75 5.73
CA ALA A 233 -19.78 -9.04 7.07
C ALA A 233 -19.25 -8.00 8.08
N SER A 234 -20.03 -7.74 9.12
CA SER A 234 -19.61 -6.81 10.18
C SER A 234 -18.22 -7.20 10.72
N SER A 235 -17.38 -6.22 10.94
CA SER A 235 -16.03 -6.36 11.50
C SER A 235 -15.02 -7.18 10.67
N VAL A 236 -15.37 -7.73 9.51
CA VAL A 236 -14.43 -8.51 8.68
C VAL A 236 -13.20 -7.68 8.27
N GLN A 237 -13.38 -6.44 7.85
CA GLN A 237 -12.26 -5.55 7.49
C GLN A 237 -11.33 -5.31 8.68
N LYS A 238 -11.90 -5.12 9.88
CA LYS A 238 -11.15 -4.96 11.12
C LYS A 238 -10.37 -6.23 11.46
N ALA A 239 -11.01 -7.40 11.33
CA ALA A 239 -10.37 -8.68 11.57
C ALA A 239 -9.19 -8.92 10.63
N VAL A 240 -9.39 -8.75 9.32
CA VAL A 240 -8.32 -8.93 8.33
C VAL A 240 -7.14 -8.00 8.61
N ARG A 241 -7.39 -6.73 8.94
CA ARG A 241 -6.31 -5.79 9.30
C ARG A 241 -5.47 -6.26 10.50
N LEU A 242 -6.12 -6.81 11.53
CA LEU A 242 -5.41 -7.36 12.69
C LEU A 242 -4.63 -8.63 12.33
N LEU A 243 -5.22 -9.50 11.54
CA LEU A 243 -4.59 -10.76 11.14
C LEU A 243 -3.34 -10.52 10.29
N ILE A 244 -3.39 -9.64 9.30
CA ILE A 244 -2.23 -9.34 8.45
C ILE A 244 -1.07 -8.66 9.21
N GLU A 245 -1.27 -8.17 10.42
CA GLU A 245 -0.18 -7.65 11.25
C GLU A 245 0.78 -8.77 11.70
N HIS A 246 0.30 -9.99 11.89
CA HIS A 246 1.07 -11.09 12.48
C HIS A 246 1.10 -12.36 11.64
N TYR A 247 0.20 -12.52 10.68
CA TYR A 247 -0.02 -13.74 9.92
C TYR A 247 0.11 -13.49 8.41
N GLN A 248 0.40 -14.56 7.68
CA GLN A 248 0.25 -14.58 6.23
C GLN A 248 -1.19 -14.99 5.90
N VAL A 249 -1.98 -14.05 5.38
CA VAL A 249 -3.41 -14.25 5.13
C VAL A 249 -3.66 -14.53 3.65
N TYR A 250 -4.40 -15.60 3.37
CA TYR A 250 -4.90 -15.94 2.05
C TYR A 250 -6.42 -16.10 2.06
N PHE A 251 -7.07 -15.65 1.00
CA PHE A 251 -8.51 -15.77 0.80
C PHE A 251 -8.80 -16.96 -0.10
N VAL A 252 -9.73 -17.81 0.30
CA VAL A 252 -10.08 -19.02 -0.43
C VAL A 252 -11.46 -18.87 -1.05
N ALA A 253 -11.52 -18.90 -2.37
CA ALA A 253 -12.76 -18.86 -3.13
C ALA A 253 -12.96 -20.15 -3.94
N SER A 254 -14.20 -20.41 -4.32
CA SER A 254 -14.51 -21.43 -5.32
C SER A 254 -13.88 -21.07 -6.66
N THR A 255 -13.51 -22.06 -7.45
CA THR A 255 -13.05 -21.85 -8.83
C THR A 255 -14.11 -21.19 -9.70
N ASP A 256 -15.38 -21.35 -9.36
CA ASP A 256 -16.49 -20.72 -10.07
C ASP A 256 -16.61 -19.21 -9.79
N ASP A 257 -16.02 -18.75 -8.71
CA ASP A 257 -16.07 -17.35 -8.26
C ASP A 257 -14.83 -16.52 -8.65
N HIS A 258 -13.91 -17.08 -9.45
CA HIS A 258 -12.61 -16.46 -9.72
C HIS A 258 -12.71 -15.06 -10.37
N GLU A 259 -13.75 -14.81 -11.19
CA GLU A 259 -13.96 -13.52 -11.84
C GLU A 259 -14.52 -12.45 -10.87
N SER A 260 -15.27 -12.88 -9.85
CA SER A 260 -15.95 -11.98 -8.89
C SER A 260 -15.19 -11.77 -7.59
N ALA A 261 -14.47 -12.79 -7.12
CA ALA A 261 -13.81 -12.74 -5.82
C ALA A 261 -12.65 -11.73 -5.77
N ALA A 262 -11.84 -11.63 -6.83
CA ALA A 262 -10.71 -10.72 -6.87
C ALA A 262 -11.17 -9.25 -6.81
N PRO A 263 -12.09 -8.76 -7.66
CA PRO A 263 -12.60 -7.40 -7.56
C PRO A 263 -13.25 -7.12 -6.21
N TRP A 264 -14.00 -8.08 -5.66
CA TRP A 264 -14.65 -7.91 -4.37
C TRP A 264 -13.64 -7.73 -3.22
N LEU A 265 -12.56 -8.52 -3.19
CA LEU A 265 -11.49 -8.41 -2.20
C LEU A 265 -10.80 -7.05 -2.27
N GLU A 266 -10.51 -6.59 -3.47
CA GLU A 266 -9.84 -5.31 -3.71
C GLU A 266 -10.72 -4.14 -3.30
N GLU A 267 -12.03 -4.19 -3.59
CA GLU A 267 -12.98 -3.14 -3.26
C GLU A 267 -13.33 -3.09 -1.76
N HIS A 268 -13.56 -4.24 -1.14
CA HIS A 268 -14.13 -4.29 0.21
C HIS A 268 -13.11 -4.61 1.31
N ILE A 269 -12.02 -5.31 0.99
CA ILE A 269 -11.03 -5.73 2.00
C ILE A 269 -9.73 -4.94 1.90
N ASN A 270 -9.48 -4.30 0.75
CA ASN A 270 -8.24 -3.56 0.47
C ASN A 270 -6.99 -4.46 0.54
N VAL A 271 -7.10 -5.68 0.00
CA VAL A 271 -5.98 -6.61 -0.15
C VAL A 271 -5.92 -7.02 -1.63
N PRO A 272 -4.73 -6.98 -2.27
CA PRO A 272 -4.64 -7.44 -3.66
C PRO A 272 -4.99 -8.92 -3.72
N ALA A 273 -5.94 -9.28 -4.58
CA ALA A 273 -6.27 -10.68 -4.81
C ALA A 273 -5.07 -11.43 -5.37
N TRP A 274 -4.27 -10.77 -6.19
CA TRP A 274 -3.02 -11.31 -6.71
C TRP A 274 -2.04 -11.58 -5.58
N HIS A 275 -1.54 -12.81 -5.48
CA HIS A 275 -0.75 -13.37 -4.39
C HIS A 275 -1.49 -13.61 -3.05
N HIS A 276 -2.75 -13.20 -2.90
CA HIS A 276 -3.50 -13.40 -1.66
C HIS A 276 -4.79 -14.21 -1.85
N ALA A 277 -5.19 -14.54 -3.09
CA ALA A 277 -6.35 -15.38 -3.37
C ALA A 277 -5.94 -16.77 -3.86
N VAL A 278 -6.63 -17.79 -3.34
CA VAL A 278 -6.54 -19.19 -3.75
C VAL A 278 -7.90 -19.63 -4.25
N TYR A 279 -7.94 -20.18 -5.47
CA TYR A 279 -9.16 -20.64 -6.09
C TYR A 279 -9.18 -22.18 -6.11
N THR A 280 -10.00 -22.79 -5.28
CA THR A 280 -10.05 -24.25 -5.16
C THR A 280 -11.35 -24.73 -4.54
N HIS A 281 -11.83 -25.93 -4.99
CA HIS A 281 -12.84 -26.73 -4.30
C HIS A 281 -12.22 -27.73 -3.31
N ARG A 282 -10.88 -27.88 -3.31
CA ARG A 282 -10.16 -28.88 -2.53
C ARG A 282 -9.38 -28.19 -1.40
N ARG A 283 -10.13 -27.65 -0.42
CA ARG A 283 -9.55 -27.00 0.77
C ARG A 283 -8.77 -27.97 1.65
N ASP A 284 -9.10 -29.27 1.56
CA ASP A 284 -8.34 -30.35 2.21
C ASP A 284 -6.87 -30.43 1.77
N LEU A 285 -6.52 -29.85 0.62
CA LEU A 285 -5.15 -29.78 0.12
C LEU A 285 -4.39 -28.51 0.56
N LEU A 286 -5.02 -27.60 1.32
CA LEU A 286 -4.39 -26.38 1.80
C LEU A 286 -3.57 -26.67 3.04
N TYR A 287 -2.27 -26.42 2.95
CA TYR A 287 -1.33 -26.58 4.06
C TYR A 287 -1.13 -25.21 4.72
N GLY A 288 -1.64 -25.05 5.94
CA GLY A 288 -1.55 -23.83 6.71
C GLY A 288 -1.79 -24.10 8.20
N ASP A 289 -1.70 -23.06 9.00
CA ASP A 289 -1.89 -23.16 10.45
C ASP A 289 -3.36 -23.07 10.84
N TYR A 290 -4.11 -22.20 10.16
CA TYR A 290 -5.52 -21.95 10.45
C TYR A 290 -6.35 -21.89 9.19
N LEU A 291 -7.60 -22.37 9.27
CA LEU A 291 -8.63 -22.23 8.24
C LEU A 291 -9.90 -21.68 8.90
N ILE A 292 -10.35 -20.50 8.47
CA ILE A 292 -11.64 -19.91 8.87
C ILE A 292 -12.65 -20.24 7.78
N SER A 293 -13.64 -21.09 8.06
CA SER A 293 -14.63 -21.56 7.08
C SER A 293 -15.99 -21.78 7.73
N LYS A 294 -17.07 -21.63 6.96
CA LYS A 294 -18.43 -22.06 7.35
C LYS A 294 -18.63 -23.56 7.16
N GLU A 295 -17.84 -24.17 6.33
CA GLU A 295 -17.96 -25.59 6.00
C GLU A 295 -17.11 -26.43 6.93
N LYS A 296 -17.69 -27.55 7.39
CA LYS A 296 -16.92 -28.62 8.02
C LYS A 296 -16.14 -29.33 6.92
N GLU A 297 -15.01 -28.80 6.62
CA GLU A 297 -14.07 -29.47 5.75
C GLU A 297 -13.65 -30.81 6.40
N GLY A 298 -13.52 -31.85 5.60
CA GLY A 298 -12.96 -33.12 6.04
C GLY A 298 -11.56 -32.95 6.65
N ASP A 299 -10.68 -33.90 6.54
CA ASP A 299 -9.34 -33.90 7.15
C ASP A 299 -8.45 -32.76 6.62
N THR A 300 -8.72 -31.52 7.04
CA THR A 300 -7.81 -30.39 6.78
C THR A 300 -6.58 -30.48 7.70
N MET A 301 -5.41 -30.09 7.16
CA MET A 301 -4.18 -30.03 7.95
C MET A 301 -4.13 -28.77 8.86
N ALA A 302 -4.98 -27.78 8.58
CA ALA A 302 -5.06 -26.55 9.36
C ALA A 302 -6.00 -26.68 10.57
N THR A 303 -5.79 -25.89 11.60
CA THR A 303 -6.75 -25.73 12.69
C THR A 303 -7.98 -25.02 12.17
N LEU A 304 -9.11 -25.75 12.12
CA LEU A 304 -10.39 -25.21 11.63
C LEU A 304 -11.03 -24.31 12.70
N LEU A 305 -11.32 -23.06 12.35
CA LEU A 305 -12.20 -22.15 13.06
C LEU A 305 -13.53 -22.12 12.31
N GLU A 306 -14.50 -22.92 12.78
CA GLU A 306 -15.83 -23.05 12.15
C GLU A 306 -16.66 -21.77 12.40
N TYR A 307 -16.67 -20.89 11.40
CA TYR A 307 -17.41 -19.63 11.45
C TYR A 307 -18.93 -19.90 11.43
N GLY A 308 -19.65 -19.24 12.35
CA GLY A 308 -21.07 -19.47 12.60
C GLY A 308 -21.36 -20.56 13.63
N SER A 309 -20.32 -21.22 14.21
CA SER A 309 -20.46 -22.14 15.32
C SER A 309 -20.76 -21.40 16.65
N ASP A 310 -21.02 -22.13 17.72
CA ASP A 310 -21.22 -21.55 19.04
C ASP A 310 -19.98 -20.83 19.59
N THR A 311 -18.78 -21.21 19.13
CA THR A 311 -17.51 -20.64 19.57
C THR A 311 -17.10 -19.43 18.72
N PHE A 312 -17.37 -19.44 17.41
CA PHE A 312 -16.98 -18.40 16.46
C PHE A 312 -18.20 -17.93 15.67
N LYS A 313 -19.13 -17.27 16.34
CA LYS A 313 -20.39 -16.79 15.73
C LYS A 313 -20.17 -15.61 14.80
N THR A 314 -19.21 -14.77 15.16
CA THR A 314 -18.95 -13.47 14.53
C THR A 314 -17.46 -13.28 14.28
N TRP A 315 -17.13 -12.24 13.51
CA TRP A 315 -15.74 -11.84 13.32
C TRP A 315 -15.10 -11.25 14.58
N GLU A 316 -15.89 -10.75 15.53
CA GLU A 316 -15.42 -10.31 16.84
C GLU A 316 -14.86 -11.49 17.66
N ASP A 317 -15.47 -12.65 17.59
CA ASP A 317 -14.98 -13.87 18.26
C ASP A 317 -13.64 -14.32 17.68
N ILE A 318 -13.50 -14.23 16.33
CA ILE A 318 -12.24 -14.49 15.64
C ILE A 318 -11.15 -13.50 16.08
N ILE A 319 -11.47 -12.19 16.12
CA ILE A 319 -10.55 -11.15 16.62
C ILE A 319 -10.10 -11.46 18.05
N GLU A 320 -11.02 -11.81 18.93
CA GLU A 320 -10.72 -12.12 20.33
C GLU A 320 -9.80 -13.34 20.44
N TYR A 321 -10.08 -14.40 19.67
CA TYR A 321 -9.25 -15.60 19.65
C TYR A 321 -7.80 -15.28 19.27
N PHE A 322 -7.57 -14.61 18.15
CA PHE A 322 -6.23 -14.29 17.69
C PHE A 322 -5.53 -13.23 18.56
N SER A 323 -6.28 -12.30 19.15
CA SER A 323 -5.71 -11.33 20.11
C SER A 323 -5.16 -12.00 21.37
N ARG A 324 -5.77 -13.08 21.82
CA ARG A 324 -5.27 -13.88 22.95
C ARG A 324 -4.02 -14.68 22.59
N LEU A 325 -3.90 -15.14 21.32
CA LEU A 325 -2.70 -15.87 20.88
C LEU A 325 -1.50 -14.96 20.64
N GLY A 326 -1.73 -13.75 20.14
CA GLY A 326 -0.67 -12.76 19.86
C GLY A 326 -0.33 -11.84 21.04
N GLY A 327 -0.99 -11.98 22.17
CA GLY A 327 -0.84 -11.15 23.37
C GLY A 327 0.28 -11.58 24.32
N GLN A 328 1.39 -12.14 23.80
CA GLN A 328 2.61 -12.39 24.58
C GLN A 328 3.76 -11.57 24.05
#